data_a90a171d59ec1d6e056e6981d8f98d79
#
_entry.id   a90a171d59ec1d6e056e6981d8f98d79
#
_cell.length_a   1.000
_cell.length_b   1.000
_cell.length_c   1.000
_cell.angle_alpha   90.00
_cell.angle_beta   90.00
_cell.angle_gamma   90.00
#
_symmetry.space_group_name_H-M   'P 1'
#
loop_
_entity.id
_entity.type
_entity.pdbx_description
1 polymer ?
#
loop_
_entity_poly.entity_id
_entity_poly.type
_entity_poly.pdbx_seq_one_letter_code
_entity_poly.pdbx_strand_id
1 'polypeptide(L)'
;MELQFAQKIAEELVEKLKPHCIQVYIAGSIRRKRPDVKDIEIVVMPRRIIERDLFGFVKSSTVEEGFANAVKKLGTLQKGGPNMKYARISVEKGVMLDLFIPSDDDFFRILAIRTGDHLFSIQIMGASKKKGWCGTDQGLRKISDCRPVLVKHKDNSRYDKTIWKVDVANPELPPVWRSERDFFDWIGLEYIEPEFRNLKKSDKN
;
A
#
# COMPACT_ATOMS: atom_id res chain seq x y z
N MET A 1 4.16 -13.57 16.64
CA MET A 1 4.72 -12.68 17.70
C MET A 1 3.55 -12.12 18.51
N GLU A 2 3.75 -11.89 19.80
CA GLU A 2 2.80 -11.14 20.61
C GLU A 2 2.68 -9.69 20.12
N LEU A 3 1.48 -9.13 20.23
CA LEU A 3 1.19 -7.77 19.77
C LEU A 3 2.12 -6.71 20.37
N GLN A 4 2.34 -6.73 21.69
CA GLN A 4 3.17 -5.72 22.36
C GLN A 4 4.62 -5.75 21.86
N PHE A 5 5.18 -6.93 21.64
CA PHE A 5 6.52 -7.08 21.10
C PHE A 5 6.61 -6.58 19.65
N ALA A 6 5.63 -6.95 18.81
CA ALA A 6 5.56 -6.50 17.43
C ALA A 6 5.35 -4.98 17.32
N GLN A 7 4.51 -4.42 18.18
CA GLN A 7 4.22 -2.99 18.27
C GLN A 7 5.50 -2.20 18.56
N LYS A 8 6.28 -2.62 19.55
CA LYS A 8 7.54 -1.96 19.92
C LYS A 8 8.53 -1.92 18.75
N ILE A 9 8.71 -3.04 18.05
CA ILE A 9 9.59 -3.09 16.88
C ILE A 9 9.05 -2.19 15.77
N ALA A 10 7.73 -2.22 15.52
CA ALA A 10 7.11 -1.40 14.48
C ALA A 10 7.30 0.11 14.76
N GLU A 11 7.18 0.54 16.02
CA GLU A 11 7.41 1.93 16.45
C GLU A 11 8.87 2.34 16.24
N GLU A 12 9.83 1.50 16.59
CA GLU A 12 11.26 1.75 16.33
C GLU A 12 11.56 1.89 14.84
N LEU A 13 10.91 1.08 13.98
CA LEU A 13 11.04 1.17 12.52
C LEU A 13 10.41 2.45 11.98
N VAL A 14 9.24 2.85 12.51
CA VAL A 14 8.58 4.11 12.16
C VAL A 14 9.46 5.31 12.49
N GLU A 15 10.06 5.36 13.67
CA GLU A 15 10.95 6.47 14.06
C GLU A 15 12.19 6.57 13.14
N LYS A 16 12.72 5.46 12.65
CA LYS A 16 13.84 5.45 11.68
C LYS A 16 13.43 5.97 10.29
N LEU A 17 12.17 5.76 9.89
CA LEU A 17 11.65 6.16 8.56
C LEU A 17 11.07 7.57 8.54
N LYS A 18 10.46 8.02 9.65
CA LYS A 18 9.73 9.29 9.79
C LYS A 18 10.49 10.53 9.32
N PRO A 19 11.81 10.70 9.58
CA PRO A 19 12.56 11.86 9.12
C PRO A 19 12.61 12.01 7.59
N HIS A 20 12.39 10.93 6.85
CA HIS A 20 12.49 10.85 5.38
C HIS A 20 11.13 10.75 4.69
N CYS A 21 10.04 10.81 5.44
CA CYS A 21 8.69 10.62 4.93
C CYS A 21 7.79 11.82 5.19
N ILE A 22 6.80 12.00 4.34
CA ILE A 22 5.67 12.91 4.56
C ILE A 22 4.68 12.25 5.52
N GLN A 23 4.45 10.94 5.35
CA GLN A 23 3.57 10.14 6.20
C GLN A 23 4.15 8.72 6.40
N VAL A 24 3.96 8.17 7.59
CA VAL A 24 4.32 6.79 7.95
C VAL A 24 3.22 6.23 8.85
N TYR A 25 2.68 5.08 8.49
CA TYR A 25 1.67 4.40 9.30
C TYR A 25 1.99 2.92 9.47
N ILE A 26 1.90 2.44 10.70
CA ILE A 26 1.80 1.01 10.97
C ILE A 26 0.46 0.53 10.40
N ALA A 27 0.46 -0.64 9.76
CA ALA A 27 -0.71 -1.23 9.14
C ALA A 27 -0.92 -2.67 9.63
N GLY A 28 -1.66 -3.47 8.89
CA GLY A 28 -1.84 -4.89 9.13
C GLY A 28 -2.44 -5.27 10.48
N SER A 29 -2.01 -6.42 10.97
CA SER A 29 -2.52 -7.01 12.21
C SER A 29 -2.19 -6.18 13.44
N ILE A 30 -1.08 -5.45 13.46
CA ILE A 30 -0.73 -4.55 14.56
C ILE A 30 -1.76 -3.42 14.67
N ARG A 31 -2.05 -2.73 13.57
CA ARG A 31 -3.03 -1.63 13.56
C ARG A 31 -4.43 -2.11 13.91
N ARG A 32 -4.77 -3.36 13.59
CA ARG A 32 -6.02 -4.00 14.00
C ARG A 32 -6.02 -4.54 15.45
N LYS A 33 -4.95 -4.32 16.21
CA LYS A 33 -4.78 -4.81 17.60
C LYS A 33 -4.97 -6.33 17.72
N ARG A 34 -4.49 -7.12 16.75
CA ARG A 34 -4.58 -8.58 16.81
C ARG A 34 -3.55 -9.14 17.79
N PRO A 35 -3.93 -10.10 18.67
CA PRO A 35 -3.02 -10.64 19.66
C PRO A 35 -1.79 -11.32 19.02
N ASP A 36 -1.99 -11.97 17.86
CA ASP A 36 -0.97 -12.65 17.12
C ASP A 36 -0.60 -11.87 15.84
N VAL A 37 0.67 -11.48 15.76
CA VAL A 37 1.27 -10.77 14.62
C VAL A 37 2.24 -11.69 13.91
N LYS A 38 2.06 -11.87 12.59
CA LYS A 38 2.93 -12.70 11.76
C LYS A 38 4.13 -11.91 11.23
N ASP A 39 3.85 -10.74 10.67
CA ASP A 39 4.81 -9.81 10.07
C ASP A 39 4.41 -8.37 10.39
N ILE A 40 5.37 -7.46 10.31
CA ILE A 40 5.13 -6.03 10.49
C ILE A 40 4.81 -5.44 9.13
N GLU A 41 3.70 -4.72 9.04
CA GLU A 41 3.32 -3.99 7.83
C GLU A 41 3.38 -2.49 8.10
N ILE A 42 4.11 -1.75 7.26
CA ILE A 42 4.20 -0.29 7.32
C ILE A 42 3.90 0.28 5.93
N VAL A 43 3.08 1.34 5.89
CA VAL A 43 2.80 2.11 4.68
C VAL A 43 3.43 3.47 4.82
N VAL A 44 4.23 3.87 3.82
CA VAL A 44 4.97 5.13 3.84
C VAL A 44 4.69 5.98 2.62
N MET A 45 4.69 7.30 2.80
CA MET A 45 4.78 8.31 1.76
C MET A 45 6.13 9.00 1.89
N PRO A 46 7.18 8.54 1.20
CA PRO A 46 8.51 9.16 1.29
C PRO A 46 8.52 10.51 0.60
N ARG A 47 9.45 11.38 0.99
CA ARG A 47 9.74 12.57 0.20
C ARG A 47 10.35 12.16 -1.13
N ARG A 48 9.98 12.90 -2.19
CA ARG A 48 10.38 12.61 -3.56
C ARG A 48 11.02 13.81 -4.23
N ILE A 49 12.01 13.54 -5.05
CA ILE A 49 12.57 14.49 -6.00
C ILE A 49 11.74 14.36 -7.28
N ILE A 50 11.12 15.46 -7.69
CA ILE A 50 10.29 15.52 -8.89
C ILE A 50 11.05 16.32 -9.93
N GLU A 51 11.46 15.67 -11.01
CA GLU A 51 12.02 16.33 -12.18
C GLU A 51 10.89 16.67 -13.15
N ARG A 52 10.92 17.89 -13.68
CA ARG A 52 9.96 18.36 -14.67
C ARG A 52 10.68 18.69 -15.97
N ASP A 53 9.98 18.54 -17.08
CA ASP A 53 10.46 19.01 -18.38
C ASP A 53 10.29 20.53 -18.53
N LEU A 54 10.71 21.06 -19.68
CA LEU A 54 10.63 22.49 -19.99
C LEU A 54 9.17 23.04 -20.01
N PHE A 55 8.18 22.17 -20.16
CA PHE A 55 6.77 22.50 -20.17
C PHE A 55 6.09 22.31 -18.80
N GLY A 56 6.86 21.93 -17.77
CA GLY A 56 6.38 21.70 -16.40
C GLY A 56 5.79 20.30 -16.17
N PHE A 57 5.78 19.40 -17.14
CA PHE A 57 5.31 18.03 -16.94
C PHE A 57 6.30 17.21 -16.13
N VAL A 58 5.78 16.30 -15.29
CA VAL A 58 6.61 15.41 -14.48
C VAL A 58 7.33 14.41 -15.39
N LYS A 59 8.65 14.53 -15.48
CA LYS A 59 9.54 13.62 -16.24
C LYS A 59 9.91 12.40 -15.41
N SER A 60 10.26 12.62 -14.13
CA SER A 60 10.59 11.55 -13.19
C SER A 60 10.17 11.91 -11.78
N SER A 61 9.93 10.90 -10.95
CA SER A 61 9.67 11.02 -9.52
C SER A 61 10.39 9.91 -8.79
N THR A 62 11.47 10.24 -8.09
CA THR A 62 12.31 9.30 -7.35
C THR A 62 12.25 9.61 -5.86
N VAL A 63 12.39 8.60 -5.01
CA VAL A 63 12.50 8.83 -3.56
C VAL A 63 13.81 9.53 -3.24
N GLU A 64 13.81 10.39 -2.22
CA GLU A 64 15.04 11.02 -1.74
C GLU A 64 16.07 9.96 -1.31
N GLU A 65 17.35 10.24 -1.51
CA GLU A 65 18.45 9.33 -1.15
C GLU A 65 18.44 8.99 0.35
N GLY A 66 18.07 9.95 1.20
CA GLY A 66 17.93 9.74 2.65
C GLY A 66 16.96 8.63 3.00
N PHE A 67 15.80 8.57 2.32
CA PHE A 67 14.84 7.49 2.49
C PHE A 67 15.42 6.14 2.02
N ALA A 68 16.03 6.12 0.83
CA ALA A 68 16.62 4.90 0.28
C ALA A 68 17.70 4.33 1.21
N ASN A 69 18.53 5.20 1.78
CA ASN A 69 19.57 4.82 2.74
C ASN A 69 18.98 4.38 4.09
N ALA A 70 17.92 5.01 4.58
CA ALA A 70 17.21 4.57 5.78
C ALA A 70 16.65 3.17 5.60
N VAL A 71 15.96 2.89 4.50
CA VAL A 71 15.41 1.55 4.19
C VAL A 71 16.51 0.48 4.14
N LYS A 72 17.65 0.76 3.52
CA LYS A 72 18.79 -0.18 3.47
C LYS A 72 19.36 -0.51 4.85
N LYS A 73 19.28 0.44 5.80
CA LYS A 73 19.77 0.27 7.18
C LYS A 73 18.78 -0.48 8.09
N LEU A 74 17.53 -0.71 7.67
CA LEU A 74 16.56 -1.44 8.50
C LEU A 74 16.89 -2.92 8.65
N GLY A 75 17.58 -3.53 7.65
CA GLY A 75 17.91 -4.94 7.67
C GLY A 75 18.26 -5.49 6.29
N THR A 76 18.14 -6.80 6.12
CA THR A 76 18.46 -7.48 4.88
C THR A 76 17.26 -7.51 3.94
N LEU A 77 17.41 -6.90 2.76
CA LEU A 77 16.38 -6.88 1.73
C LEU A 77 16.16 -8.29 1.15
N GLN A 78 14.93 -8.77 1.22
CA GLN A 78 14.51 -10.08 0.69
C GLN A 78 13.83 -9.94 -0.68
N LYS A 79 13.09 -8.85 -0.89
CA LYS A 79 12.35 -8.60 -2.13
C LYS A 79 12.07 -7.10 -2.32
N GLY A 80 12.02 -6.66 -3.59
CA GLY A 80 11.70 -5.27 -3.91
C GLY A 80 12.83 -4.31 -3.57
N GLY A 81 12.49 -3.10 -3.11
CA GLY A 81 13.48 -2.09 -2.71
C GLY A 81 12.88 -0.70 -2.49
N PRO A 82 13.69 0.26 -2.01
CA PRO A 82 13.21 1.60 -1.65
C PRO A 82 12.67 2.41 -2.82
N ASN A 83 13.12 2.12 -4.05
CA ASN A 83 12.63 2.76 -5.28
C ASN A 83 11.47 2.00 -5.93
N MET A 84 10.98 0.94 -5.29
CA MET A 84 9.84 0.15 -5.74
C MET A 84 8.64 0.41 -4.85
N LYS A 85 7.45 -0.03 -5.27
CA LYS A 85 6.21 0.12 -4.48
C LYS A 85 6.15 -0.76 -3.23
N TYR A 86 7.12 -1.66 -3.07
CA TYR A 86 7.15 -2.64 -2.01
C TYR A 86 8.59 -3.09 -1.74
N ALA A 87 8.91 -3.26 -0.46
CA ALA A 87 10.11 -3.93 -0.01
C ALA A 87 9.78 -4.90 1.12
N ARG A 88 10.32 -6.13 1.04
CA ARG A 88 10.31 -7.10 2.13
C ARG A 88 11.70 -7.17 2.73
N ILE A 89 11.79 -6.93 4.03
CA ILE A 89 13.05 -6.75 4.74
C ILE A 89 13.05 -7.68 5.95
N SER A 90 14.12 -8.47 6.11
CA SER A 90 14.38 -9.18 7.36
C SER A 90 15.09 -8.21 8.30
N VAL A 91 14.39 -7.75 9.32
CA VAL A 91 14.92 -6.88 10.36
C VAL A 91 15.51 -7.69 11.51
N GLU A 92 15.97 -7.06 12.58
CA GLU A 92 16.56 -7.74 13.73
C GLU A 92 15.68 -8.87 14.27
N LYS A 93 16.31 -9.91 14.83
CA LYS A 93 15.65 -11.10 15.40
C LYS A 93 14.80 -11.90 14.41
N GLY A 94 15.08 -11.78 13.10
CA GLY A 94 14.39 -12.54 12.06
C GLY A 94 12.93 -12.09 11.81
N VAL A 95 12.54 -10.95 12.34
CA VAL A 95 11.22 -10.36 12.09
C VAL A 95 11.13 -9.88 10.64
N MET A 96 10.00 -10.13 9.99
CA MET A 96 9.77 -9.67 8.63
C MET A 96 9.00 -8.36 8.63
N LEU A 97 9.54 -7.37 7.90
CA LEU A 97 8.89 -6.11 7.58
C LEU A 97 8.42 -6.12 6.13
N ASP A 98 7.15 -5.91 5.92
CA ASP A 98 6.53 -5.58 4.64
C ASP A 98 6.31 -4.06 4.55
N LEU A 99 7.17 -3.39 3.79
CA LEU A 99 7.14 -1.95 3.60
C LEU A 99 6.45 -1.62 2.28
N PHE A 100 5.32 -0.92 2.35
CA PHE A 100 4.53 -0.48 1.18
C PHE A 100 4.81 0.99 0.88
N ILE A 101 5.16 1.28 -0.37
CA ILE A 101 5.59 2.59 -0.86
C ILE A 101 4.70 2.98 -2.05
N PRO A 102 3.41 3.27 -1.85
CA PRO A 102 2.51 3.66 -2.92
C PRO A 102 2.91 5.01 -3.55
N SER A 103 2.29 5.35 -4.68
CA SER A 103 2.26 6.72 -5.17
C SER A 103 1.44 7.59 -4.22
N ASP A 104 1.73 8.90 -4.20
CA ASP A 104 1.12 9.83 -3.25
C ASP A 104 -0.41 9.90 -3.42
N ASP A 105 -0.90 9.83 -4.67
CA ASP A 105 -2.31 9.78 -5.02
C ASP A 105 -3.03 8.49 -4.60
N ASP A 106 -2.29 7.45 -4.19
CA ASP A 106 -2.82 6.12 -3.86
C ASP A 106 -2.61 5.73 -2.37
N PHE A 107 -2.03 6.64 -1.59
CA PHE A 107 -1.56 6.37 -0.23
C PHE A 107 -2.67 5.85 0.69
N PHE A 108 -3.78 6.58 0.81
CA PHE A 108 -4.86 6.21 1.75
C PHE A 108 -5.62 4.96 1.32
N ARG A 109 -5.74 4.72 0.00
CA ARG A 109 -6.30 3.46 -0.48
C ARG A 109 -5.42 2.27 -0.10
N ILE A 110 -4.09 2.38 -0.30
CA ILE A 110 -3.16 1.32 0.08
C ILE A 110 -3.15 1.14 1.60
N LEU A 111 -3.15 2.21 2.38
CA LEU A 111 -3.25 2.14 3.84
C LEU A 111 -4.51 1.39 4.28
N ALA A 112 -5.67 1.68 3.69
CA ALA A 112 -6.93 0.98 3.98
C ALA A 112 -6.86 -0.50 3.62
N ILE A 113 -6.35 -0.85 2.42
CA ILE A 113 -6.18 -2.22 1.95
C ILE A 113 -5.20 -3.00 2.85
N ARG A 114 -4.09 -2.38 3.26
CA ARG A 114 -3.07 -3.04 4.09
C ARG A 114 -3.42 -3.08 5.56
N THR A 115 -4.41 -2.28 5.98
CA THR A 115 -4.94 -2.35 7.35
C THR A 115 -5.99 -3.44 7.49
N GLY A 116 -6.92 -3.59 6.54
CA GLY A 116 -7.98 -4.59 6.58
C GLY A 116 -7.49 -6.03 6.49
N ASP A 117 -8.31 -6.98 6.90
CA ASP A 117 -8.08 -8.38 6.58
C ASP A 117 -8.30 -8.65 5.08
N HIS A 118 -8.12 -9.90 4.67
CA HIS A 118 -8.27 -10.28 3.25
C HIS A 118 -9.67 -9.97 2.70
N LEU A 119 -10.73 -10.26 3.45
CA LEU A 119 -12.10 -10.03 3.00
C LEU A 119 -12.43 -8.54 2.93
N PHE A 120 -11.99 -7.78 3.92
CA PHE A 120 -12.13 -6.33 3.94
C PHE A 120 -11.40 -5.67 2.75
N SER A 121 -10.19 -6.14 2.45
CA SER A 121 -9.42 -5.66 1.29
C SER A 121 -10.15 -5.94 -0.03
N ILE A 122 -10.78 -7.12 -0.16
CA ILE A 122 -11.62 -7.46 -1.33
C ILE A 122 -12.83 -6.52 -1.42
N GLN A 123 -13.48 -6.21 -0.31
CA GLN A 123 -14.62 -5.28 -0.27
C GLN A 123 -14.21 -3.88 -0.79
N ILE A 124 -13.09 -3.34 -0.31
CA ILE A 124 -12.55 -2.04 -0.76
C ILE A 124 -12.25 -2.06 -2.27
N MET A 125 -11.57 -3.10 -2.75
CA MET A 125 -11.27 -3.24 -4.18
C MET A 125 -12.55 -3.37 -5.01
N GLY A 126 -13.54 -4.10 -4.51
CA GLY A 126 -14.87 -4.24 -5.14
C GLY A 126 -15.63 -2.92 -5.22
N ALA A 127 -15.63 -2.12 -4.15
CA ALA A 127 -16.27 -0.80 -4.11
C ALA A 127 -15.60 0.17 -5.11
N SER A 128 -14.26 0.21 -5.15
CA SER A 128 -13.53 0.99 -6.15
C SER A 128 -13.89 0.58 -7.58
N LYS A 129 -14.00 -0.73 -7.83
CA LYS A 129 -14.36 -1.28 -9.15
C LYS A 129 -15.80 -0.91 -9.54
N LYS A 130 -16.76 -0.93 -8.61
CA LYS A 130 -18.15 -0.48 -8.85
C LYS A 130 -18.21 0.99 -9.25
N LYS A 131 -17.29 1.83 -8.80
CA LYS A 131 -17.14 3.23 -9.23
C LYS A 131 -16.41 3.39 -10.57
N GLY A 132 -16.03 2.32 -11.23
CA GLY A 132 -15.30 2.35 -12.49
C GLY A 132 -13.79 2.53 -12.36
N TRP A 133 -13.21 2.21 -11.19
CA TRP A 133 -11.77 2.35 -10.92
C TRP A 133 -11.12 1.01 -10.60
N CYS A 134 -9.87 0.82 -11.03
CA CYS A 134 -9.09 -0.38 -10.74
C CYS A 134 -7.67 -0.05 -10.29
N GLY A 135 -7.12 -0.90 -9.45
CA GLY A 135 -5.72 -0.82 -9.04
C GLY A 135 -4.79 -1.28 -10.16
N THR A 136 -3.80 -0.48 -10.48
CA THR A 136 -2.76 -0.73 -11.50
C THR A 136 -1.36 -0.66 -10.90
N ASP A 137 -0.36 -0.88 -11.75
CA ASP A 137 1.04 -0.62 -11.40
C ASP A 137 1.37 0.88 -11.28
N GLN A 138 0.46 1.77 -11.68
CA GLN A 138 0.59 3.21 -11.51
C GLN A 138 -0.34 3.80 -10.44
N GLY A 139 -0.95 2.96 -9.57
CA GLY A 139 -1.94 3.35 -8.57
C GLY A 139 -3.37 3.08 -9.02
N LEU A 140 -4.34 3.80 -8.43
CA LEU A 140 -5.75 3.68 -8.81
C LEU A 140 -6.02 4.49 -10.09
N ARG A 141 -6.64 3.86 -11.09
CA ARG A 141 -6.95 4.50 -12.39
C ARG A 141 -8.34 4.10 -12.85
N LYS A 142 -8.96 4.91 -13.72
CA LYS A 142 -10.24 4.56 -14.35
C LYS A 142 -10.10 3.29 -15.17
N ILE A 143 -11.11 2.44 -15.11
CA ILE A 143 -11.15 1.19 -15.90
C ILE A 143 -11.14 1.50 -17.40
N SER A 144 -11.77 2.62 -17.82
CA SER A 144 -11.74 3.11 -19.21
C SER A 144 -10.34 3.41 -19.74
N ASP A 145 -9.41 3.76 -18.84
CA ASP A 145 -8.04 4.13 -19.18
C ASP A 145 -7.08 2.93 -19.13
N CYS A 146 -7.63 1.75 -18.85
CA CYS A 146 -6.87 0.55 -18.58
C CYS A 146 -7.31 -0.62 -19.45
N ARG A 147 -6.40 -1.55 -19.73
CA ARG A 147 -6.71 -2.85 -20.33
C ARG A 147 -6.43 -3.98 -19.35
N PRO A 148 -7.26 -5.03 -19.35
CA PRO A 148 -6.99 -6.24 -18.59
C PRO A 148 -5.85 -7.05 -19.25
N VAL A 149 -4.96 -7.61 -18.43
CA VAL A 149 -3.89 -8.50 -18.87
C VAL A 149 -3.95 -9.76 -18.03
N LEU A 150 -4.06 -10.92 -18.68
CA LEU A 150 -3.99 -12.23 -18.03
C LEU A 150 -2.52 -12.56 -17.73
N VAL A 151 -2.22 -12.82 -16.48
CA VAL A 151 -0.88 -13.23 -16.03
C VAL A 151 -0.98 -14.63 -15.46
N LYS A 152 -0.22 -15.56 -16.05
CA LYS A 152 -0.09 -16.92 -15.53
C LYS A 152 0.56 -16.89 -14.15
N HIS A 153 -0.03 -17.57 -13.18
CA HIS A 153 0.55 -17.70 -11.86
C HIS A 153 1.81 -18.58 -11.94
N LYS A 154 2.93 -18.12 -11.37
CA LYS A 154 4.19 -18.85 -11.38
C LYS A 154 4.17 -20.17 -10.58
N ASP A 155 3.24 -20.28 -9.64
CA ASP A 155 3.12 -21.41 -8.72
C ASP A 155 1.89 -22.25 -9.02
N ASN A 156 1.86 -23.03 -10.10
CA ASN A 156 0.84 -24.06 -10.38
C ASN A 156 -0.59 -23.82 -9.83
N SER A 157 -0.95 -22.57 -9.49
CA SER A 157 -2.31 -22.23 -9.10
C SER A 157 -3.23 -22.34 -10.30
N ARG A 158 -4.37 -23.01 -10.11
CA ARG A 158 -5.35 -23.34 -11.16
C ARG A 158 -6.02 -22.13 -11.83
N TYR A 159 -5.62 -20.88 -11.47
CA TYR A 159 -6.31 -19.69 -11.94
C TYR A 159 -5.32 -18.61 -12.40
N ASP A 160 -5.47 -18.19 -13.65
CA ASP A 160 -4.82 -17.02 -14.19
C ASP A 160 -5.34 -15.76 -13.46
N LYS A 161 -4.43 -14.84 -13.14
CA LYS A 161 -4.77 -13.58 -12.49
C LYS A 161 -4.91 -12.48 -13.51
N THR A 162 -6.07 -11.83 -13.55
CA THR A 162 -6.21 -10.59 -14.31
C THR A 162 -5.61 -9.42 -13.56
N ILE A 163 -4.65 -8.73 -14.16
CA ILE A 163 -4.11 -7.45 -13.71
C ILE A 163 -4.56 -6.35 -14.69
N TRP A 164 -4.65 -5.13 -14.17
CA TRP A 164 -4.98 -3.96 -14.98
C TRP A 164 -3.73 -3.15 -15.29
N LYS A 165 -3.54 -2.76 -16.54
CA LYS A 165 -2.45 -1.89 -16.98
C LYS A 165 -3.03 -0.65 -17.64
N VAL A 166 -2.42 0.50 -17.37
CA VAL A 166 -2.77 1.76 -18.03
C VAL A 166 -2.45 1.66 -19.51
N ASP A 167 -3.38 2.11 -20.35
CA ASP A 167 -3.32 1.98 -21.82
C ASP A 167 -3.48 3.34 -22.53
N VAL A 168 -3.44 4.42 -21.78
CA VAL A 168 -3.50 5.81 -22.28
C VAL A 168 -2.32 6.62 -21.75
N ALA A 169 -1.91 7.64 -22.51
CA ALA A 169 -0.76 8.47 -22.13
C ALA A 169 -1.01 9.31 -20.88
N ASN A 170 -2.23 9.83 -20.71
CA ASN A 170 -2.63 10.69 -19.59
C ASN A 170 -3.87 10.10 -18.89
N PRO A 171 -3.69 9.10 -18.00
CA PRO A 171 -4.80 8.49 -17.30
C PRO A 171 -5.41 9.46 -16.29
N GLU A 172 -6.72 9.40 -16.12
CA GLU A 172 -7.39 10.17 -15.07
C GLU A 172 -6.92 9.74 -13.70
N LEU A 173 -6.56 10.71 -12.87
CA LEU A 173 -6.13 10.49 -11.50
C LEU A 173 -7.34 10.48 -10.56
N PRO A 174 -7.30 9.68 -9.48
CA PRO A 174 -8.32 9.75 -8.44
C PRO A 174 -8.30 11.13 -7.76
N PRO A 175 -9.38 11.50 -7.06
CA PRO A 175 -9.39 12.70 -6.22
C PRO A 175 -8.24 12.66 -5.19
N VAL A 176 -7.79 13.82 -4.76
CA VAL A 176 -6.81 13.93 -3.68
C VAL A 176 -7.52 13.65 -2.35
N TRP A 177 -7.14 12.60 -1.68
CA TRP A 177 -7.59 12.29 -0.32
C TRP A 177 -6.59 12.83 0.70
N ARG A 178 -7.11 13.42 1.78
CA ARG A 178 -6.32 13.93 2.92
C ARG A 178 -6.30 12.96 4.10
N SER A 179 -7.21 11.97 4.07
CA SER A 179 -7.40 10.96 5.11
C SER A 179 -7.93 9.64 4.54
N GLU A 180 -7.84 8.55 5.33
CA GLU A 180 -8.57 7.32 4.99
C GLU A 180 -10.09 7.56 4.93
N ARG A 181 -10.62 8.45 5.77
CA ARG A 181 -12.05 8.76 5.79
C ARG A 181 -12.50 9.34 4.45
N ASP A 182 -11.76 10.29 3.89
CA ASP A 182 -12.06 10.85 2.56
C ASP A 182 -12.08 9.75 1.48
N PHE A 183 -11.15 8.79 1.58
CA PHE A 183 -11.14 7.66 0.65
C PHE A 183 -12.37 6.77 0.83
N PHE A 184 -12.78 6.45 2.08
CA PHE A 184 -13.97 5.66 2.35
C PHE A 184 -15.25 6.35 1.87
N ASP A 185 -15.40 7.63 2.15
CA ASP A 185 -16.53 8.46 1.67
C ASP A 185 -16.58 8.45 0.14
N TRP A 186 -15.42 8.59 -0.50
CA TRP A 186 -15.35 8.57 -1.96
C TRP A 186 -15.75 7.20 -2.53
N ILE A 187 -15.36 6.07 -1.95
CA ILE A 187 -15.80 4.75 -2.44
C ILE A 187 -17.24 4.40 -2.05
N GLY A 188 -17.90 5.23 -1.23
CA GLY A 188 -19.27 5.01 -0.77
C GLY A 188 -19.38 3.91 0.29
N LEU A 189 -18.36 3.76 1.12
CA LEU A 189 -18.37 2.87 2.28
C LEU A 189 -18.28 3.68 3.56
N GLU A 190 -18.95 3.22 4.61
CA GLU A 190 -18.77 3.76 5.94
C GLU A 190 -17.32 3.54 6.42
N TYR A 191 -16.75 4.56 7.06
CA TYR A 191 -15.43 4.41 7.68
C TYR A 191 -15.51 3.51 8.90
N ILE A 192 -14.70 2.46 8.91
CA ILE A 192 -14.59 1.50 9.99
C ILE A 192 -13.23 1.68 10.65
N GLU A 193 -13.20 1.79 11.99
CA GLU A 193 -11.96 1.88 12.73
C GLU A 193 -11.08 0.64 12.47
N PRO A 194 -9.76 0.79 12.41
CA PRO A 194 -8.82 -0.29 12.05
C PRO A 194 -9.04 -1.60 12.78
N GLU A 195 -9.31 -1.55 14.08
CA GLU A 195 -9.49 -2.74 14.93
C GLU A 195 -10.72 -3.59 14.56
N PHE A 196 -11.70 -2.97 13.88
CA PHE A 196 -12.93 -3.66 13.44
C PHE A 196 -12.88 -4.11 11.97
N ARG A 197 -11.78 -3.90 11.26
CA ARG A 197 -11.61 -4.29 9.84
C ARG A 197 -11.28 -5.78 9.68
N ASN A 198 -12.03 -6.64 10.38
CA ASN A 198 -11.94 -8.10 10.30
C ASN A 198 -13.31 -8.64 9.92
N LEU A 199 -13.56 -8.86 8.64
CA LEU A 199 -14.83 -9.42 8.19
C LEU A 199 -14.88 -10.92 8.44
N LYS A 200 -15.92 -11.39 9.13
CA LYS A 200 -16.20 -12.83 9.25
C LYS A 200 -16.76 -13.35 7.93
N LYS A 201 -16.53 -14.63 7.61
CA LYS A 201 -17.09 -15.27 6.41
C LYS A 201 -18.63 -15.23 6.34
N SER A 202 -19.30 -15.00 7.48
CA SER A 202 -20.77 -14.90 7.60
C SER A 202 -21.34 -13.56 7.16
N ASP A 203 -20.53 -12.52 6.99
CA ASP A 203 -20.99 -11.17 6.62
C ASP A 203 -21.09 -11.01 5.08
N LYS A 204 -21.24 -12.11 4.37
CA LYS A 204 -21.58 -12.16 2.96
C LYS A 204 -23.10 -12.18 2.80
N ASN A 205 -23.71 -11.02 2.80
CA ASN A 205 -25.02 -10.79 2.19
C ASN A 205 -24.88 -9.88 0.97
#